data_26aacd5c8e2a5156f36a08b41a3ccbd9
#
_entry.id   26aacd5c8e2a5156f36a08b41a3ccbd9
#
_cell.length_a   1.000
_cell.length_b   1.000
_cell.length_c   1.000
_cell.angle_alpha   90.00
_cell.angle_beta   90.00
_cell.angle_gamma   90.00
#
_symmetry.space_group_name_H-M   'P 1'
#
loop_
_entity.id
_entity.type
_entity.pdbx_description
1 polymer ?
#
loop_
_entity_poly.entity_id
_entity_poly.type
_entity_poly.pdbx_seq_one_letter_code
_entity_poly.pdbx_strand_id
1 'polypeptide(L)'
;MPKPRYKTNNWKQYNQALINRGSLTFWIDEDAISEWKQGKQNKRGRPRVFSDLAITTALMVKRIFSMPLRASQGFMDSVFQLAQLPLRCPHYSCISRRAKDVNVSFKTKTKGPIQHLAIDATGLKVYGEGEWKVKKHGTDGKRRVWRKLHLAVDTSTHEII
;
A
#
# COMPACT_ATOMS: atom_id res chain seq x y z
N MET A 1 7.30 26.05 32.26
CA MET A 1 8.30 25.39 31.39
C MET A 1 7.91 25.61 29.95
N PRO A 2 8.75 26.15 29.06
CA PRO A 2 8.43 26.30 27.66
C PRO A 2 8.32 24.93 27.03
N LYS A 3 7.22 24.67 26.28
CA LYS A 3 7.02 23.43 25.55
C LYS A 3 8.13 23.27 24.52
N PRO A 4 8.83 22.12 24.45
CA PRO A 4 9.84 21.89 23.42
C PRO A 4 9.19 21.98 22.04
N ARG A 5 9.64 22.93 21.23
CA ARG A 5 9.23 23.05 19.84
C ARG A 5 10.09 22.07 19.03
N TYR A 6 9.51 20.94 18.65
CA TYR A 6 10.14 20.05 17.69
C TYR A 6 10.27 20.77 16.34
N LYS A 7 11.50 21.00 15.91
CA LYS A 7 11.81 21.53 14.59
C LYS A 7 12.30 20.39 13.73
N THR A 8 11.56 20.03 12.72
CA THR A 8 11.98 19.02 11.73
C THR A 8 13.20 19.56 10.98
N ASN A 9 14.35 18.92 11.15
CA ASN A 9 15.61 19.34 10.53
C ASN A 9 15.80 18.75 9.12
N ASN A 10 14.99 17.79 8.73
CA ASN A 10 15.13 17.01 7.49
C ASN A 10 13.98 17.21 6.48
N TRP A 11 13.38 18.40 6.45
CA TRP A 11 12.28 18.73 5.53
C TRP A 11 12.59 18.42 4.07
N LYS A 12 13.82 18.63 3.64
CA LYS A 12 14.24 18.35 2.24
C LYS A 12 14.13 16.86 1.93
N GLN A 13 14.62 15.99 2.82
CA GLN A 13 14.56 14.53 2.66
C GLN A 13 13.12 14.01 2.75
N TYR A 14 12.36 14.54 3.70
CA TYR A 14 10.95 14.22 3.85
C TYR A 14 10.13 14.56 2.60
N ASN A 15 10.28 15.79 2.08
CA ASN A 15 9.59 16.20 0.86
C ASN A 15 10.02 15.38 -0.35
N GLN A 16 11.31 15.06 -0.47
CA GLN A 16 11.80 14.20 -1.55
C GLN A 16 11.22 12.78 -1.47
N ALA A 17 11.09 12.23 -0.26
CA ALA A 17 10.44 10.93 -0.06
C ALA A 17 8.96 10.95 -0.46
N LEU A 18 8.24 12.05 -0.17
CA LEU A 18 6.85 12.21 -0.60
C LEU A 18 6.73 12.34 -2.13
N ILE A 19 7.63 13.09 -2.77
CA ILE A 19 7.69 13.23 -4.24
C ILE A 19 7.96 11.87 -4.88
N ASN A 20 8.93 11.12 -4.35
CA ASN A 20 9.30 9.81 -4.88
C ASN A 20 8.16 8.79 -4.78
N ARG A 21 7.27 8.90 -3.78
CA ARG A 21 6.07 8.05 -3.68
C ARG A 21 5.12 8.20 -4.86
N GLY A 22 5.12 9.34 -5.54
CA GLY A 22 4.33 9.58 -6.75
C GLY A 22 5.04 9.17 -8.04
N SER A 23 6.32 8.80 -7.98
CA SER A 23 7.10 8.44 -9.15
C SER A 23 6.78 7.03 -9.65
N LEU A 24 6.54 6.89 -10.94
CA LEU A 24 6.36 5.59 -11.59
C LEU A 24 7.61 4.72 -11.48
N THR A 25 8.79 5.31 -11.51
CA THR A 25 10.07 4.60 -11.39
C THR A 25 10.27 3.99 -10.00
N PHE A 26 9.61 4.52 -8.98
CA PHE A 26 9.60 3.92 -7.64
C PHE A 26 8.78 2.62 -7.59
N TRP A 27 7.76 2.51 -8.44
CA TRP A 27 6.84 1.37 -8.46
C TRP A 27 7.21 0.32 -9.50
N ILE A 28 7.88 0.75 -10.59
CA ILE A 28 8.18 -0.08 -11.76
C ILE A 28 9.62 0.23 -12.17
N ASP A 29 10.57 -0.31 -11.42
CA ASP A 29 12.00 -0.33 -11.75
C ASP A 29 12.35 -1.60 -12.57
N GLU A 30 13.60 -1.72 -12.98
CA GLU A 30 14.07 -2.87 -13.76
C GLU A 30 13.91 -4.19 -13.01
N ASP A 31 14.11 -4.18 -11.71
CA ASP A 31 13.93 -5.35 -10.84
C ASP A 31 12.45 -5.76 -10.81
N ALA A 32 11.55 -4.80 -10.65
CA ALA A 32 10.11 -5.06 -10.70
C ALA A 32 9.65 -5.60 -12.05
N ILE A 33 10.25 -5.13 -13.17
CA ILE A 33 9.97 -5.64 -14.51
C ILE A 33 10.42 -7.09 -14.64
N SER A 34 11.62 -7.42 -14.17
CA SER A 34 12.16 -8.79 -14.21
C SER A 34 11.35 -9.75 -13.35
N GLU A 35 10.91 -9.30 -12.18
CA GLU A 35 10.13 -10.08 -11.21
C GLU A 35 8.62 -10.08 -11.49
N TRP A 36 8.13 -9.38 -12.52
CA TRP A 36 6.69 -9.27 -12.82
C TRP A 36 6.04 -10.60 -13.10
N LYS A 37 6.77 -11.47 -13.78
CA LYS A 37 6.31 -12.84 -14.09
C LYS A 37 6.77 -13.81 -13.03
N GLN A 38 5.88 -14.74 -12.67
CA GLN A 38 6.20 -15.81 -11.74
C GLN A 38 7.19 -16.78 -12.40
N GLY A 39 8.26 -17.13 -11.71
CA GLY A 39 9.19 -18.18 -12.12
C GLY A 39 8.52 -19.57 -12.17
N LYS A 40 9.24 -20.57 -12.72
CA LYS A 40 8.76 -21.95 -12.81
C LYS A 40 8.33 -22.49 -11.43
N GLN A 41 7.13 -23.05 -11.38
CA GLN A 41 6.58 -23.64 -10.15
C GLN A 41 6.53 -25.16 -10.33
N ASN A 42 7.13 -25.89 -9.40
CA ASN A 42 7.09 -27.36 -9.36
C ASN A 42 5.78 -27.85 -8.70
N LYS A 43 4.63 -27.25 -9.06
CA LYS A 43 3.31 -27.62 -8.52
C LYS A 43 2.44 -28.19 -9.62
N ARG A 44 1.63 -29.20 -9.26
CA ARG A 44 0.62 -29.78 -10.16
C ARG A 44 -0.47 -28.74 -10.50
N GLY A 45 -0.87 -28.65 -11.75
CA GLY A 45 -1.90 -27.75 -12.24
C GLY A 45 -1.37 -26.61 -13.10
N ARG A 46 -2.25 -25.68 -13.51
CA ARG A 46 -1.87 -24.52 -14.34
C ARG A 46 -0.99 -23.57 -13.52
N PRO A 47 0.25 -23.28 -13.97
CA PRO A 47 1.16 -22.40 -13.22
C PRO A 47 0.63 -20.97 -13.16
N ARG A 48 0.97 -20.27 -12.07
CA ARG A 48 0.69 -18.83 -11.94
C ARG A 48 1.60 -18.07 -12.90
N VAL A 49 1.04 -17.15 -13.69
CA VAL A 49 1.77 -16.35 -14.67
C VAL A 49 2.39 -15.11 -14.02
N PHE A 50 1.67 -14.50 -13.09
CA PHE A 50 2.06 -13.26 -12.43
C PHE A 50 2.61 -13.52 -11.04
N SER A 51 3.64 -12.78 -10.66
CA SER A 51 4.23 -12.85 -9.32
C SER A 51 3.33 -12.22 -8.25
N ASP A 52 3.69 -12.39 -6.99
CA ASP A 52 3.02 -11.70 -5.88
C ASP A 52 3.27 -10.19 -5.94
N LEU A 53 4.45 -9.76 -6.43
CA LEU A 53 4.77 -8.37 -6.70
C LEU A 53 3.76 -7.72 -7.65
N ALA A 54 3.48 -8.35 -8.80
CA ALA A 54 2.52 -7.83 -9.78
C ALA A 54 1.11 -7.66 -9.18
N ILE A 55 0.68 -8.58 -8.34
CA ILE A 55 -0.62 -8.49 -7.66
C ILE A 55 -0.63 -7.37 -6.61
N THR A 56 0.44 -7.27 -5.82
CA THR A 56 0.60 -6.21 -4.81
C THR A 56 0.59 -4.85 -5.45
N THR A 57 1.35 -4.64 -6.53
CA THR A 57 1.37 -3.38 -7.29
C THR A 57 -0.03 -3.02 -7.80
N ALA A 58 -0.76 -3.99 -8.38
CA ALA A 58 -2.12 -3.74 -8.84
C ALA A 58 -3.09 -3.36 -7.70
N LEU A 59 -2.95 -3.97 -6.53
CA LEU A 59 -3.75 -3.63 -5.35
C LEU A 59 -3.37 -2.25 -4.79
N MET A 60 -2.09 -1.88 -4.82
CA MET A 60 -1.63 -0.54 -4.42
C MET A 60 -2.18 0.54 -5.34
N VAL A 61 -2.07 0.37 -6.67
CA VAL A 61 -2.63 1.29 -7.67
C VAL A 61 -4.13 1.46 -7.44
N LYS A 62 -4.85 0.34 -7.31
CA LYS A 62 -6.29 0.37 -6.97
C LYS A 62 -6.56 1.20 -5.73
N ARG A 63 -5.76 1.07 -4.68
CA ARG A 63 -5.96 1.75 -3.40
C ARG A 63 -5.64 3.23 -3.47
N ILE A 64 -4.53 3.58 -4.09
CA ILE A 64 -4.06 4.97 -4.22
C ILE A 64 -5.06 5.81 -5.02
N PHE A 65 -5.53 5.27 -6.15
CA PHE A 65 -6.46 5.99 -7.04
C PHE A 65 -7.93 5.70 -6.75
N SER A 66 -8.25 4.93 -5.71
CA SER A 66 -9.62 4.56 -5.32
C SER A 66 -10.45 3.98 -6.47
N MET A 67 -9.81 3.22 -7.37
CA MET A 67 -10.43 2.66 -8.57
C MET A 67 -11.06 1.28 -8.31
N PRO A 68 -12.16 0.93 -9.00
CA PRO A 68 -12.61 -0.46 -9.07
C PRO A 68 -11.60 -1.31 -9.84
N LEU A 69 -11.50 -2.61 -9.53
CA LEU A 69 -10.47 -3.51 -10.09
C LEU A 69 -10.43 -3.54 -11.63
N ARG A 70 -11.58 -3.43 -12.30
CA ARG A 70 -11.64 -3.40 -13.77
C ARG A 70 -11.04 -2.11 -14.33
N ALA A 71 -11.35 -0.97 -13.73
CA ALA A 71 -10.76 0.31 -14.13
C ALA A 71 -9.25 0.35 -13.82
N SER A 72 -8.83 -0.20 -12.68
CA SER A 72 -7.43 -0.31 -12.31
C SER A 72 -6.64 -1.16 -13.33
N GLN A 73 -7.22 -2.26 -13.84
CA GLN A 73 -6.58 -3.05 -14.90
C GLN A 73 -6.38 -2.22 -16.17
N GLY A 74 -7.43 -1.55 -16.67
CA GLY A 74 -7.33 -0.73 -17.88
C GLY A 74 -6.36 0.43 -17.72
N PHE A 75 -6.34 1.06 -16.54
CA PHE A 75 -5.39 2.12 -16.21
C PHE A 75 -3.94 1.62 -16.27
N MET A 76 -3.64 0.49 -15.63
CA MET A 76 -2.29 -0.08 -15.63
C MET A 76 -1.84 -0.50 -17.03
N ASP A 77 -2.72 -1.14 -17.81
CA ASP A 77 -2.41 -1.51 -19.19
C ASP A 77 -2.08 -0.28 -20.04
N SER A 78 -2.83 0.83 -19.87
CA SER A 78 -2.56 2.10 -20.53
C SER A 78 -1.22 2.71 -20.11
N VAL A 79 -0.90 2.67 -18.80
CA VAL A 79 0.39 3.17 -18.29
C VAL A 79 1.54 2.36 -18.86
N PHE A 80 1.45 1.04 -18.90
CA PHE A 80 2.48 0.19 -19.48
C PHE A 80 2.68 0.45 -20.96
N GLN A 81 1.59 0.67 -21.70
CA GLN A 81 1.66 1.01 -23.12
C GLN A 81 2.31 2.38 -23.35
N LEU A 82 1.92 3.41 -22.59
CA LEU A 82 2.50 4.75 -22.68
C LEU A 82 3.98 4.78 -22.31
N ALA A 83 4.37 3.99 -21.28
CA ALA A 83 5.76 3.85 -20.87
C ALA A 83 6.56 2.86 -21.73
N GLN A 84 5.96 2.27 -22.77
CA GLN A 84 6.57 1.27 -23.66
C GLN A 84 7.14 0.06 -22.90
N LEU A 85 6.53 -0.31 -21.79
CA LEU A 85 6.94 -1.44 -20.98
C LEU A 85 6.38 -2.75 -21.54
N PRO A 86 7.17 -3.84 -21.61
CA PRO A 86 6.72 -5.15 -22.09
C PRO A 86 5.91 -5.91 -21.03
N LEU A 87 5.10 -5.19 -20.26
CA LEU A 87 4.31 -5.70 -19.16
C LEU A 87 2.83 -5.75 -19.52
N ARG A 88 2.11 -6.64 -18.83
CA ARG A 88 0.64 -6.69 -18.86
C ARG A 88 0.11 -6.70 -17.44
N CYS A 89 -1.01 -6.04 -17.23
CA CYS A 89 -1.69 -6.08 -15.94
C CYS A 89 -2.32 -7.47 -15.73
N PRO A 90 -2.23 -8.05 -14.53
CA PRO A 90 -3.01 -9.22 -14.18
C PRO A 90 -4.51 -8.94 -14.35
N HIS A 91 -5.25 -9.91 -14.87
CA HIS A 91 -6.69 -9.79 -15.05
C HIS A 91 -7.38 -9.52 -13.69
N TYR A 92 -8.39 -8.66 -13.66
CA TYR A 92 -9.06 -8.24 -12.42
C TYR A 92 -9.55 -9.40 -11.55
N SER A 93 -10.00 -10.50 -12.16
CA SER A 93 -10.43 -11.71 -11.42
C SER A 93 -9.25 -12.45 -10.77
N CYS A 94 -8.07 -12.41 -11.40
CA CYS A 94 -6.83 -12.94 -10.83
C CYS A 94 -6.42 -12.12 -9.61
N ILE A 95 -6.43 -10.78 -9.73
CA ILE A 95 -6.12 -9.86 -8.63
C ILE A 95 -7.08 -10.11 -7.45
N SER A 96 -8.40 -10.15 -7.71
CA SER A 96 -9.41 -10.38 -6.69
C SER A 96 -9.21 -11.69 -5.93
N ARG A 97 -8.91 -12.78 -6.66
CA ARG A 97 -8.70 -14.10 -6.07
C ARG A 97 -7.45 -14.14 -5.21
N ARG A 98 -6.35 -13.58 -5.73
CA ARG A 98 -5.05 -13.61 -5.05
C ARG A 98 -4.89 -12.56 -3.95
N ALA A 99 -5.74 -11.54 -3.91
CA ALA A 99 -5.72 -10.53 -2.84
C ALA A 99 -5.84 -11.12 -1.43
N LYS A 100 -6.37 -12.34 -1.29
CA LYS A 100 -6.47 -13.05 0.00
C LYS A 100 -5.17 -13.74 0.41
N ASP A 101 -4.36 -14.14 -0.58
CA ASP A 101 -3.21 -15.02 -0.39
C ASP A 101 -1.87 -14.27 -0.48
N VAL A 102 -1.88 -13.04 -1.00
CA VAL A 102 -0.66 -12.25 -1.15
C VAL A 102 -0.20 -11.76 0.22
N ASN A 103 0.97 -12.21 0.62
CA ASN A 103 1.62 -11.77 1.84
C ASN A 103 2.41 -10.48 1.52
N VAL A 104 1.95 -9.35 2.04
CA VAL A 104 2.66 -8.06 1.90
C VAL A 104 3.61 -7.93 3.08
N SER A 105 4.89 -8.20 2.86
CA SER A 105 5.92 -7.91 3.84
C SER A 105 6.51 -6.53 3.55
N PHE A 106 6.37 -5.60 4.48
CA PHE A 106 7.10 -4.33 4.43
C PHE A 106 8.53 -4.59 4.89
N LYS A 107 9.47 -4.59 3.95
CA LYS A 107 10.88 -4.57 4.31
C LYS A 107 11.25 -3.13 4.61
N THR A 108 11.60 -2.84 5.85
CA THR A 108 12.21 -1.57 6.22
C THR A 108 13.56 -1.47 5.53
N LYS A 109 13.79 -0.37 4.80
CA LYS A 109 15.10 -0.10 4.17
C LYS A 109 16.14 0.37 5.18
N THR A 110 15.77 0.48 6.45
CA THR A 110 16.63 0.99 7.51
C THR A 110 17.83 0.06 7.71
N LYS A 111 18.98 0.49 7.23
CA LYS A 111 20.26 -0.15 7.48
C LYS A 111 20.89 0.53 8.71
N GLY A 112 20.56 0.09 9.90
CA GLY A 112 21.16 0.65 11.12
C GLY A 112 20.29 0.47 12.37
N PRO A 113 20.81 0.75 13.55
CA PRO A 113 20.02 0.73 14.77
C PRO A 113 19.00 1.89 14.76
N ILE A 114 17.76 1.57 15.07
CA ILE A 114 16.71 2.54 15.25
C ILE A 114 17.01 3.32 16.52
N GLN A 115 17.27 4.63 16.39
CA GLN A 115 17.60 5.49 17.53
C GLN A 115 16.34 6.02 18.23
N HIS A 116 15.32 6.33 17.46
CA HIS A 116 14.08 6.91 18.00
C HIS A 116 12.88 6.23 17.32
N LEU A 117 12.00 5.66 18.13
CA LEU A 117 10.78 4.99 17.69
C LEU A 117 9.57 5.73 18.25
N ALA A 118 8.69 6.19 17.37
CA ALA A 118 7.38 6.70 17.74
C ALA A 118 6.33 5.61 17.55
N ILE A 119 5.57 5.30 18.61
CA ILE A 119 4.47 4.34 18.57
C ILE A 119 3.18 5.08 18.86
N ASP A 120 2.21 4.97 17.96
CA ASP A 120 0.87 5.54 18.16
C ASP A 120 -0.21 4.52 17.83
N ALA A 121 -1.40 4.73 18.38
CA ALA A 121 -2.56 3.87 18.20
C ALA A 121 -3.78 4.69 17.80
N THR A 122 -4.36 4.37 16.64
CA THR A 122 -5.59 5.01 16.19
C THR A 122 -6.74 4.02 16.07
N GLY A 123 -7.96 4.50 16.39
CA GLY A 123 -9.18 3.73 16.21
C GLY A 123 -9.65 3.80 14.75
N LEU A 124 -9.77 2.65 14.11
CA LEU A 124 -10.32 2.53 12.76
C LEU A 124 -11.73 1.95 12.82
N LYS A 125 -12.69 2.68 12.29
CA LYS A 125 -14.03 2.17 12.11
C LYS A 125 -14.10 1.28 10.89
N VAL A 126 -14.39 0.01 11.10
CA VAL A 126 -14.45 -0.98 10.01
C VAL A 126 -15.84 -1.08 9.43
N TYR A 127 -16.85 -0.94 10.28
CA TYR A 127 -18.26 -1.08 9.89
C TYR A 127 -19.18 -0.19 10.73
N GLY A 128 -20.26 0.28 10.13
CA GLY A 128 -21.32 1.07 10.75
C GLY A 128 -21.31 2.54 10.30
N GLU A 129 -22.38 3.27 10.66
CA GLU A 129 -22.55 4.67 10.30
C GLU A 129 -21.57 5.61 11.02
N GLY A 130 -21.35 6.81 10.44
CA GLY A 130 -20.51 7.85 11.03
C GLY A 130 -21.04 8.31 12.39
N GLU A 131 -20.13 8.65 13.32
CA GLU A 131 -20.48 9.15 14.66
C GLU A 131 -21.45 10.33 14.61
N TRP A 132 -21.24 11.25 13.67
CA TRP A 132 -22.10 12.42 13.48
C TRP A 132 -23.53 12.02 13.12
N LYS A 133 -23.72 11.07 12.21
CA LYS A 133 -25.03 10.60 11.77
C LYS A 133 -25.79 9.93 12.91
N VAL A 134 -25.08 9.13 13.70
CA VAL A 134 -25.65 8.48 14.88
C VAL A 134 -26.02 9.49 15.96
N LYS A 135 -25.18 10.50 16.21
CA LYS A 135 -25.46 11.56 17.18
C LYS A 135 -26.70 12.36 16.79
N LYS A 136 -26.92 12.58 15.47
CA LYS A 136 -28.02 13.37 14.96
C LYS A 136 -29.33 12.58 14.80
N HIS A 137 -29.25 11.31 14.38
CA HIS A 137 -30.43 10.52 13.98
C HIS A 137 -30.64 9.24 14.79
N GLY A 138 -29.81 9.00 15.82
CA GLY A 138 -29.84 7.77 16.61
C GLY A 138 -29.15 6.59 15.90
N THR A 139 -29.21 5.41 16.54
CA THR A 139 -28.62 4.19 15.99
C THR A 139 -29.64 3.46 15.12
N ASP A 140 -29.18 2.98 13.96
CA ASP A 140 -29.96 2.12 13.05
C ASP A 140 -30.03 0.64 13.49
N GLY A 141 -29.62 0.33 14.72
CA GLY A 141 -29.52 -1.04 15.24
C GLY A 141 -28.36 -1.87 14.71
N LYS A 142 -27.58 -1.34 13.77
CA LYS A 142 -26.46 -2.09 13.19
C LYS A 142 -25.23 -2.08 14.10
N ARG A 143 -24.60 -3.24 14.21
CA ARG A 143 -23.39 -3.40 15.03
C ARG A 143 -22.25 -2.55 14.47
N ARG A 144 -21.64 -1.74 15.34
CA ARG A 144 -20.42 -1.00 15.01
C ARG A 144 -19.19 -1.84 15.32
N VAL A 145 -18.27 -1.89 14.39
CA VAL A 145 -17.04 -2.62 14.56
C VAL A 145 -15.86 -1.65 14.46
N TRP A 146 -15.10 -1.58 15.54
CA TRP A 146 -13.88 -0.79 15.65
C TRP A 146 -12.69 -1.71 15.73
N ARG A 147 -11.60 -1.31 15.12
CA ARG A 147 -10.29 -1.94 15.28
C ARG A 147 -9.28 -0.89 15.63
N LYS A 148 -8.28 -1.26 16.42
CA LYS A 148 -7.13 -0.41 16.68
C LYS A 148 -6.03 -0.74 15.68
N LEU A 149 -5.44 0.29 15.11
CA LEU A 149 -4.21 0.21 14.34
C LEU A 149 -3.09 0.78 15.21
N HIS A 150 -2.09 -0.02 15.48
CA HIS A 150 -0.85 0.41 16.11
C HIS A 150 0.20 0.58 15.01
N LEU A 151 0.83 1.74 14.98
CA LEU A 151 1.90 2.06 14.05
C LEU A 151 3.16 2.36 14.83
N ALA A 152 4.25 1.74 14.45
CA ALA A 152 5.57 2.07 14.90
C ALA A 152 6.34 2.73 13.74
N VAL A 153 6.90 3.89 13.96
CA VAL A 153 7.58 4.70 12.94
C VAL A 153 8.95 5.11 13.46
N ASP A 154 9.98 4.88 12.67
CA ASP A 154 11.30 5.47 12.92
C ASP A 154 11.22 6.97 12.63
N THR A 155 11.47 7.79 13.65
CA THR A 155 11.37 9.25 13.52
C THR A 155 12.49 9.86 12.70
N SER A 156 13.59 9.15 12.48
CA SER A 156 14.73 9.60 11.68
C SER A 156 14.50 9.39 10.19
N THR A 157 13.93 8.24 9.81
CA THR A 157 13.69 7.86 8.41
C THR A 157 12.24 8.03 7.99
N HIS A 158 11.31 8.19 8.94
CA HIS A 158 9.85 8.21 8.74
C HIS A 158 9.31 6.91 8.10
N GLU A 159 10.03 5.82 8.28
CA GLU A 159 9.59 4.49 7.83
C GLU A 159 8.71 3.81 8.89
N ILE A 160 7.72 3.07 8.42
CA ILE A 160 6.89 2.20 9.28
C ILE A 160 7.67 0.90 9.50
N ILE A 161 7.74 0.48 10.77
CA ILE A 161 8.50 -0.69 11.23
C ILE A 161 7.55 -1.83 11.56
#